data_3392582ea3078aed62d25e9b234e6026
#
_entry.id   3392582ea3078aed62d25e9b234e6026
#
_cell.length_a   1.000
_cell.length_b   1.000
_cell.length_c   1.000
_cell.angle_alpha   90.00
_cell.angle_beta   90.00
_cell.angle_gamma   90.00
#
_symmetry.space_group_name_H-M   'P 1'
#
loop_
_entity.id
_entity.type
_entity.pdbx_description
1 polymer ?
#
loop_
_entity_poly.entity_id
_entity_poly.type
_entity_poly.pdbx_seq_one_letter_code
_entity_poly.pdbx_strand_id
1 'polypeptide(L)'
;MSTQLQPSPETSQPTPNAPKHSTRDRIIAGVALIAIGAVVFWAQISNHPELTWLIVPILGLIFLIWGLAARTIGLIIPGGILSGIGLGLYFMLQSGVDRPEASSAGIFLLCFAGGWALISLLSLLTQEGFQWWPLIPGGIIGVIGLALVGGGFGQELLKVAGYAWPLILVGIGIYLLLKRKGNG
;
A
#
# COMPACT_ATOMS: atom_id res chain seq x y z
N MET A 1 -29.92 11.80 -63.28
CA MET A 1 -29.06 12.77 -62.57
C MET A 1 -28.79 12.14 -61.20
N SER A 2 -27.74 11.29 -61.10
CA SER A 2 -27.45 10.46 -59.94
C SER A 2 -26.39 11.17 -59.09
N THR A 3 -26.81 11.76 -57.98
CA THR A 3 -25.89 12.40 -57.02
C THR A 3 -25.18 11.30 -56.23
N GLN A 4 -23.92 11.08 -56.53
CA GLN A 4 -22.98 10.24 -55.77
C GLN A 4 -22.74 10.93 -54.44
N LEU A 5 -23.23 10.32 -53.34
CA LEU A 5 -22.85 10.66 -51.97
C LEU A 5 -21.40 10.19 -51.77
N GLN A 6 -20.48 11.13 -51.73
CA GLN A 6 -19.10 10.91 -51.41
C GLN A 6 -18.99 10.63 -49.91
N PRO A 7 -18.41 9.50 -49.45
CA PRO A 7 -18.22 9.26 -48.05
C PRO A 7 -17.20 10.24 -47.49
N SER A 8 -17.55 10.89 -46.39
CA SER A 8 -16.69 11.78 -45.64
C SER A 8 -15.39 11.08 -45.26
N PRO A 9 -14.21 11.74 -45.33
CA PRO A 9 -12.98 11.15 -44.80
C PRO A 9 -13.15 10.96 -43.27
N GLU A 10 -13.18 9.71 -42.84
CA GLU A 10 -13.08 9.38 -41.43
C GLU A 10 -11.81 10.03 -40.87
N THR A 11 -12.02 11.00 -40.00
CA THR A 11 -10.96 11.61 -39.20
C THR A 11 -10.44 10.51 -38.30
N SER A 12 -9.36 9.83 -38.71
CA SER A 12 -8.62 8.89 -37.88
C SER A 12 -8.12 9.66 -36.66
N GLN A 13 -8.88 9.55 -35.54
CA GLN A 13 -8.42 10.03 -34.25
C GLN A 13 -7.13 9.29 -33.92
N PRO A 14 -6.05 10.01 -33.57
CA PRO A 14 -4.85 9.36 -33.09
C PRO A 14 -5.22 8.57 -31.84
N THR A 15 -5.09 7.25 -31.87
CA THR A 15 -5.19 6.40 -30.70
C THR A 15 -4.24 6.96 -29.64
N PRO A 16 -4.70 7.16 -28.36
CA PRO A 16 -3.84 7.60 -27.30
C PRO A 16 -2.62 6.67 -27.24
N ASN A 17 -1.42 7.23 -27.38
CA ASN A 17 -0.17 6.49 -27.32
C ASN A 17 -0.14 5.71 -26.01
N ALA A 18 -0.42 4.41 -26.06
CA ALA A 18 -0.15 3.51 -24.97
C ALA A 18 1.35 3.64 -24.64
N PRO A 19 1.74 3.79 -23.37
CA PRO A 19 3.14 3.96 -23.01
C PRO A 19 3.92 2.77 -23.57
N LYS A 20 4.83 3.03 -24.49
CA LYS A 20 5.74 2.02 -25.04
C LYS A 20 6.70 1.65 -23.92
N HIS A 21 6.30 0.69 -23.07
CA HIS A 21 7.24 0.05 -22.18
C HIS A 21 8.34 -0.58 -23.03
N SER A 22 9.53 -0.01 -22.96
CA SER A 22 10.70 -0.49 -23.68
C SER A 22 10.89 -1.98 -23.30
N THR A 23 11.24 -2.80 -24.29
CA THR A 23 11.59 -4.22 -24.06
C THR A 23 12.66 -4.35 -22.97
N ARG A 24 13.52 -3.35 -22.87
CA ARG A 24 14.57 -3.22 -21.86
C ARG A 24 14.00 -3.11 -20.45
N ASP A 25 12.93 -2.34 -20.25
CA ASP A 25 12.27 -2.17 -18.92
C ASP A 25 11.61 -3.47 -18.47
N ARG A 26 11.02 -4.23 -19.39
CA ARG A 26 10.45 -5.56 -19.12
C ARG A 26 11.51 -6.58 -18.74
N ILE A 27 12.67 -6.58 -19.41
CA ILE A 27 13.77 -7.46 -19.10
C ILE A 27 14.35 -7.12 -17.72
N ILE A 28 14.56 -5.86 -17.41
CA ILE A 28 15.06 -5.40 -16.10
C ILE A 28 14.09 -5.80 -14.99
N ALA A 29 12.78 -5.57 -15.18
CA ALA A 29 11.77 -5.98 -14.23
C ALA A 29 11.73 -7.50 -14.03
N GLY A 30 11.83 -8.27 -15.12
CA GLY A 30 11.87 -9.74 -15.06
C GLY A 30 13.09 -10.28 -14.31
N VAL A 31 14.28 -9.74 -14.61
CA VAL A 31 15.52 -10.11 -13.91
C VAL A 31 15.46 -9.74 -12.43
N ALA A 32 14.93 -8.57 -12.10
CA ALA A 32 14.74 -8.16 -10.71
C ALA A 32 13.79 -9.10 -9.96
N LEU A 33 12.69 -9.50 -10.60
CA LEU A 33 11.73 -10.43 -9.99
C LEU A 33 12.33 -11.82 -9.75
N ILE A 34 13.12 -12.33 -10.71
CA ILE A 34 13.84 -13.60 -10.60
C ILE A 34 14.87 -13.52 -9.46
N ALA A 35 15.63 -12.43 -9.38
CA ALA A 35 16.62 -12.23 -8.31
C ALA A 35 15.96 -12.21 -6.92
N ILE A 36 14.85 -11.48 -6.76
CA ILE A 36 14.08 -11.45 -5.52
C ILE A 36 13.55 -12.85 -5.18
N GLY A 37 12.95 -13.55 -6.14
CA GLY A 37 12.45 -14.91 -5.95
C GLY A 37 13.55 -15.88 -5.53
N ALA A 38 14.74 -15.79 -6.16
CA ALA A 38 15.89 -16.63 -5.83
C ALA A 38 16.41 -16.37 -4.40
N VAL A 39 16.47 -15.10 -3.96
CA VAL A 39 16.89 -14.73 -2.60
C VAL A 39 15.89 -15.26 -1.57
N VAL A 40 14.58 -15.08 -1.81
CA VAL A 40 13.52 -15.61 -0.92
C VAL A 40 13.58 -17.13 -0.85
N PHE A 41 13.74 -17.79 -1.99
CA PHE A 41 13.82 -19.25 -2.08
C PHE A 41 15.06 -19.79 -1.33
N TRP A 42 16.22 -19.16 -1.52
CA TRP A 42 17.44 -19.53 -0.82
C TRP A 42 17.32 -19.35 0.70
N ALA A 43 16.71 -18.28 1.14
CA ALA A 43 16.46 -18.02 2.56
C ALA A 43 15.55 -19.09 3.19
N GLN A 44 14.55 -19.59 2.46
CA GLN A 44 13.68 -20.66 2.95
C GLN A 44 14.42 -22.01 3.12
N ILE A 45 15.40 -22.30 2.25
CA ILE A 45 16.16 -23.55 2.30
C ILE A 45 17.29 -23.49 3.33
N SER A 46 17.78 -22.27 3.64
CA SER A 46 19.00 -22.07 4.45
C SER A 46 18.85 -22.38 5.93
N ASN A 47 17.72 -22.89 6.42
CA ASN A 47 17.47 -23.25 7.84
C ASN A 47 17.89 -22.16 8.87
N HIS A 48 18.03 -20.91 8.43
CA HIS A 48 18.31 -19.75 9.26
C HIS A 48 17.05 -18.87 9.37
N PRO A 49 16.14 -19.16 10.31
CA PRO A 49 14.89 -18.42 10.48
C PRO A 49 15.15 -16.92 10.72
N GLU A 50 16.28 -16.63 11.35
CA GLU A 50 16.72 -15.27 11.68
C GLU A 50 16.94 -14.38 10.44
N LEU A 51 17.41 -14.97 9.32
CA LEU A 51 17.61 -14.24 8.07
C LEU A 51 16.31 -13.94 7.33
N THR A 52 15.31 -14.81 7.50
CA THR A 52 14.01 -14.67 6.83
C THR A 52 13.31 -13.37 7.23
N TRP A 53 13.41 -12.96 8.50
CA TRP A 53 12.80 -11.73 9.01
C TRP A 53 13.47 -10.46 8.50
N LEU A 54 14.76 -10.54 8.14
CA LEU A 54 15.51 -9.40 7.63
C LEU A 54 15.28 -9.16 6.13
N ILE A 55 14.80 -10.15 5.39
CA ILE A 55 14.59 -10.04 3.94
C ILE A 55 13.57 -8.94 3.61
N VAL A 56 12.45 -8.90 4.33
CA VAL A 56 11.38 -7.92 4.07
C VAL A 56 11.86 -6.48 4.28
N PRO A 57 12.46 -6.12 5.43
CA PRO A 57 12.97 -4.75 5.63
C PRO A 57 14.15 -4.41 4.72
N ILE A 58 15.04 -5.36 4.40
CA ILE A 58 16.14 -5.14 3.46
C ILE A 58 15.59 -4.85 2.07
N LEU A 59 14.61 -5.62 1.60
CA LEU A 59 13.95 -5.40 0.33
C LEU A 59 13.27 -4.02 0.30
N GLY A 60 12.57 -3.65 1.37
CA GLY A 60 11.98 -2.33 1.53
C GLY A 60 13.03 -1.22 1.41
N LEU A 61 14.17 -1.38 2.07
CA LEU A 61 15.28 -0.42 2.03
C LEU A 61 15.88 -0.30 0.62
N ILE A 62 16.05 -1.40 -0.10
CA ILE A 62 16.54 -1.41 -1.48
C ILE A 62 15.59 -0.61 -2.38
N PHE A 63 14.27 -0.84 -2.25
CA PHE A 63 13.26 -0.09 -3.01
C PHE A 63 13.27 1.40 -2.66
N LEU A 64 13.46 1.77 -1.39
CA LEU A 64 13.55 3.16 -0.96
C LEU A 64 14.79 3.84 -1.53
N ILE A 65 15.97 3.21 -1.44
CA ILE A 65 17.23 3.76 -1.98
C ILE A 65 17.10 3.92 -3.49
N TRP A 66 16.58 2.92 -4.18
CA TRP A 66 16.40 2.98 -5.63
C TRP A 66 15.36 4.03 -6.03
N GLY A 67 14.23 4.08 -5.35
CA GLY A 67 13.19 5.09 -5.58
C GLY A 67 13.71 6.51 -5.39
N LEU A 68 14.53 6.72 -4.37
CA LEU A 68 15.17 8.01 -4.10
C LEU A 68 16.22 8.36 -5.17
N ALA A 69 17.04 7.41 -5.58
CA ALA A 69 18.05 7.60 -6.64
C ALA A 69 17.37 7.88 -8.00
N ALA A 70 16.29 7.18 -8.32
CA ALA A 70 15.51 7.38 -9.53
C ALA A 70 14.54 8.58 -9.43
N ARG A 71 14.37 9.16 -8.25
CA ARG A 71 13.42 10.25 -7.94
C ARG A 71 12.00 9.95 -8.40
N THR A 72 11.57 8.70 -8.29
CA THR A 72 10.25 8.23 -8.71
C THR A 72 9.47 7.72 -7.50
N ILE A 73 8.23 8.20 -7.33
CA ILE A 73 7.36 7.76 -6.24
C ILE A 73 6.94 6.29 -6.39
N GLY A 74 6.88 5.80 -7.62
CA GLY A 74 6.48 4.42 -7.92
C GLY A 74 7.30 3.34 -7.21
N LEU A 75 8.59 3.60 -6.91
CA LEU A 75 9.45 2.70 -6.15
C LEU A 75 9.46 3.01 -4.64
N ILE A 76 9.19 4.26 -4.26
CA ILE A 76 9.12 4.66 -2.86
C ILE A 76 7.90 4.05 -2.17
N ILE A 77 6.76 3.93 -2.88
CA ILE A 77 5.54 3.33 -2.32
C ILE A 77 5.78 1.89 -1.83
N PRO A 78 6.19 0.94 -2.69
CA PRO A 78 6.47 -0.42 -2.21
C PRO A 78 7.60 -0.46 -1.19
N GLY A 79 8.61 0.40 -1.33
CA GLY A 79 9.70 0.53 -0.36
C GLY A 79 9.22 0.91 1.04
N GLY A 80 8.36 1.93 1.16
CA GLY A 80 7.81 2.38 2.43
C GLY A 80 6.89 1.33 3.08
N ILE A 81 6.03 0.69 2.27
CA ILE A 81 5.15 -0.40 2.73
C ILE A 81 5.97 -1.57 3.27
N LEU A 82 6.94 -2.07 2.50
CA LEU A 82 7.78 -3.20 2.90
C LEU A 82 8.65 -2.87 4.12
N SER A 83 9.18 -1.65 4.20
CA SER A 83 9.94 -1.20 5.37
C SER A 83 9.06 -1.13 6.62
N GLY A 84 7.83 -0.61 6.49
CA GLY A 84 6.87 -0.56 7.59
C GLY A 84 6.47 -1.95 8.09
N ILE A 85 6.16 -2.88 7.17
CA ILE A 85 5.87 -4.28 7.49
C ILE A 85 7.08 -4.96 8.14
N GLY A 86 8.27 -4.80 7.55
CA GLY A 86 9.49 -5.42 8.05
C GLY A 86 9.86 -4.96 9.46
N LEU A 87 9.82 -3.65 9.72
CA LEU A 87 10.04 -3.09 11.04
C LEU A 87 8.95 -3.53 12.02
N GLY A 88 7.70 -3.55 11.59
CA GLY A 88 6.57 -4.01 12.40
C GLY A 88 6.72 -5.46 12.85
N LEU A 89 7.09 -6.36 11.94
CA LEU A 89 7.37 -7.76 12.25
C LEU A 89 8.57 -7.88 13.20
N TYR A 90 9.64 -7.17 12.93
CA TYR A 90 10.83 -7.18 13.80
C TYR A 90 10.47 -6.81 15.25
N PHE A 91 9.80 -5.69 15.46
CA PHE A 91 9.41 -5.26 16.80
C PHE A 91 8.35 -6.16 17.44
N MET A 92 7.43 -6.70 16.65
CA MET A 92 6.43 -7.65 17.14
C MET A 92 7.09 -8.92 17.71
N LEU A 93 8.07 -9.47 17.01
CA LEU A 93 8.81 -10.66 17.43
C LEU A 93 9.76 -10.39 18.62
N GLN A 94 10.36 -9.19 18.66
CA GLN A 94 11.25 -8.77 19.74
C GLN A 94 10.48 -8.47 21.04
N SER A 95 9.18 -8.25 20.96
CA SER A 95 8.36 -7.83 22.12
C SER A 95 8.18 -8.88 23.20
N GLY A 96 8.62 -10.13 22.98
CA GLY A 96 8.59 -11.21 23.96
C GLY A 96 7.18 -11.76 24.23
N VAL A 97 7.14 -12.89 24.92
CA VAL A 97 5.91 -13.64 25.25
C VAL A 97 5.05 -12.93 26.31
N ASP A 98 5.63 -11.96 27.01
CA ASP A 98 5.00 -11.31 28.16
C ASP A 98 4.07 -10.13 27.82
N ARG A 99 4.01 -9.73 26.55
CA ARG A 99 3.12 -8.64 26.11
C ARG A 99 1.77 -9.18 25.63
N PRO A 100 0.67 -8.48 25.95
CA PRO A 100 -0.63 -8.81 25.37
C PRO A 100 -0.58 -8.80 23.85
N GLU A 101 -1.19 -9.77 23.17
CA GLU A 101 -1.24 -9.86 21.70
C GLU A 101 -1.72 -8.58 21.04
N ALA A 102 -2.72 -7.92 21.64
CA ALA A 102 -3.24 -6.64 21.16
C ALA A 102 -2.16 -5.54 21.12
N SER A 103 -1.29 -5.48 22.13
CA SER A 103 -0.20 -4.50 22.18
C SER A 103 0.86 -4.79 21.10
N SER A 104 1.18 -6.06 20.87
CA SER A 104 2.13 -6.48 19.82
C SER A 104 1.59 -6.14 18.43
N ALA A 105 0.30 -6.40 18.17
CA ALA A 105 -0.38 -6.00 16.95
C ALA A 105 -0.41 -4.47 16.79
N GLY A 106 -0.62 -3.73 17.89
CA GLY A 106 -0.59 -2.27 17.87
C GLY A 106 0.77 -1.71 17.48
N ILE A 107 1.88 -2.29 17.99
CA ILE A 107 3.25 -1.92 17.61
C ILE A 107 3.47 -2.18 16.11
N PHE A 108 3.04 -3.34 15.62
CA PHE A 108 3.11 -3.65 14.19
C PHE A 108 2.39 -2.58 13.34
N LEU A 109 1.15 -2.23 13.71
CA LEU A 109 0.38 -1.22 12.99
C LEU A 109 1.02 0.17 13.06
N LEU A 110 1.64 0.54 14.18
CA LEU A 110 2.36 1.82 14.29
C LEU A 110 3.58 1.87 13.37
N CYS A 111 4.35 0.80 13.29
CA CYS A 111 5.48 0.70 12.35
C CYS A 111 4.98 0.76 10.91
N PHE A 112 3.88 0.09 10.60
CA PHE A 112 3.27 0.10 9.27
C PHE A 112 2.74 1.50 8.91
N ALA A 113 2.08 2.20 9.85
CA ALA A 113 1.68 3.59 9.68
C ALA A 113 2.89 4.51 9.45
N GLY A 114 4.01 4.24 10.14
CA GLY A 114 5.30 4.90 9.92
C GLY A 114 5.81 4.72 8.50
N GLY A 115 5.65 3.53 7.91
CA GLY A 115 5.97 3.25 6.50
C GLY A 115 5.17 4.14 5.54
N TRP A 116 3.88 4.34 5.79
CA TRP A 116 3.03 5.26 5.03
C TRP A 116 3.44 6.73 5.19
N ALA A 117 3.77 7.14 6.40
CA ALA A 117 4.29 8.49 6.67
C ALA A 117 5.64 8.72 5.96
N LEU A 118 6.51 7.69 5.93
CA LEU A 118 7.78 7.73 5.23
C LEU A 118 7.61 7.94 3.72
N ILE A 119 6.60 7.33 3.09
CA ILE A 119 6.27 7.56 1.67
C ILE A 119 5.97 9.03 1.43
N SER A 120 5.12 9.66 2.26
CA SER A 120 4.79 11.08 2.14
C SER A 120 6.00 11.98 2.37
N LEU A 121 6.87 11.64 3.33
CA LEU A 121 8.07 12.40 3.61
C LEU A 121 9.08 12.30 2.46
N LEU A 122 9.34 11.10 1.95
CA LEU A 122 10.29 10.89 0.86
C LEU A 122 9.76 11.39 -0.49
N SER A 123 8.44 11.53 -0.65
CA SER A 123 7.86 12.13 -1.86
C SER A 123 8.32 13.57 -2.09
N LEU A 124 8.70 14.30 -1.03
CA LEU A 124 9.30 15.65 -1.13
C LEU A 124 10.60 15.68 -1.95
N LEU A 125 11.32 14.56 -1.99
CA LEU A 125 12.59 14.42 -2.70
C LEU A 125 12.42 13.93 -4.13
N THR A 126 11.18 13.64 -4.56
CA THR A 126 10.85 13.19 -5.90
C THR A 126 10.46 14.37 -6.80
N GLN A 127 10.42 14.12 -8.11
CA GLN A 127 9.98 15.12 -9.08
C GLN A 127 8.47 15.38 -9.02
N GLU A 128 7.70 14.48 -8.43
CA GLU A 128 6.24 14.54 -8.34
C GLU A 128 5.75 15.40 -7.16
N GLY A 129 6.66 15.82 -6.26
CA GLY A 129 6.38 16.67 -5.11
C GLY A 129 5.66 15.94 -3.98
N PHE A 130 5.24 16.71 -2.98
CA PHE A 130 4.64 16.17 -1.77
C PHE A 130 3.32 15.44 -2.04
N GLN A 131 3.27 14.19 -1.66
CA GLN A 131 2.07 13.36 -1.74
C GLN A 131 1.44 13.23 -0.35
N TRP A 132 0.25 13.80 -0.19
CA TRP A 132 -0.48 13.77 1.09
C TRP A 132 -1.38 12.54 1.26
N TRP A 133 -1.79 11.91 0.15
CA TRP A 133 -2.72 10.79 0.17
C TRP A 133 -2.27 9.56 1.01
N PRO A 134 -0.94 9.24 1.13
CA PRO A 134 -0.51 8.12 1.96
C PRO A 134 -0.72 8.39 3.46
N LEU A 135 -0.86 9.66 3.86
CA LEU A 135 -1.15 10.00 5.25
C LEU A 135 -2.57 9.59 5.68
N ILE A 136 -3.51 9.42 4.73
CA ILE A 136 -4.87 8.98 5.06
C ILE A 136 -4.86 7.54 5.58
N PRO A 137 -4.44 6.52 4.80
CA PRO A 137 -4.36 5.16 5.32
C PRO A 137 -3.37 5.05 6.48
N GLY A 138 -2.22 5.76 6.43
CA GLY A 138 -1.26 5.80 7.52
C GLY A 138 -1.86 6.35 8.81
N GLY A 139 -2.63 7.42 8.75
CA GLY A 139 -3.30 8.02 9.91
C GLY A 139 -4.34 7.09 10.52
N ILE A 140 -5.17 6.46 9.69
CA ILE A 140 -6.19 5.48 10.16
C ILE A 140 -5.50 4.31 10.87
N ILE A 141 -4.50 3.70 10.21
CA ILE A 141 -3.75 2.57 10.77
C ILE A 141 -3.02 2.98 12.05
N GLY A 142 -2.44 4.19 12.08
CA GLY A 142 -1.76 4.73 13.24
C GLY A 142 -2.67 4.92 14.44
N VAL A 143 -3.88 5.47 14.23
CA VAL A 143 -4.89 5.62 15.30
C VAL A 143 -5.30 4.25 15.85
N ILE A 144 -5.53 3.27 14.99
CA ILE A 144 -5.84 1.89 15.42
C ILE A 144 -4.67 1.30 16.21
N GLY A 145 -3.44 1.47 15.72
CA GLY A 145 -2.24 1.01 16.42
C GLY A 145 -2.08 1.63 17.80
N LEU A 146 -2.27 2.94 17.92
CA LEU A 146 -2.24 3.65 19.20
C LEU A 146 -3.33 3.15 20.18
N ALA A 147 -4.54 2.92 19.67
CA ALA A 147 -5.63 2.40 20.49
C ALA A 147 -5.33 0.99 21.03
N LEU A 148 -4.68 0.13 20.23
CA LEU A 148 -4.28 -1.20 20.65
C LEU A 148 -3.14 -1.17 21.69
N VAL A 149 -2.16 -0.29 21.52
CA VAL A 149 -1.04 -0.13 22.47
C VAL A 149 -1.51 0.54 23.77
N GLY A 150 -2.45 1.49 23.69
CA GLY A 150 -2.98 2.23 24.83
C GLY A 150 -3.83 1.41 25.79
N GLY A 151 -4.12 0.14 25.48
CA GLY A 151 -4.82 -0.80 26.37
C GLY A 151 -6.33 -0.52 26.51
N GLY A 152 -6.90 -0.85 27.66
CA GLY A 152 -8.33 -1.01 27.91
C GLY A 152 -9.27 -0.02 27.21
N PHE A 153 -9.11 1.28 27.41
CA PHE A 153 -10.00 2.29 26.79
C PHE A 153 -9.91 2.30 25.26
N GLY A 154 -8.70 2.22 24.70
CA GLY A 154 -8.51 2.21 23.24
C GLY A 154 -9.11 0.96 22.59
N GLN A 155 -8.95 -0.19 23.23
CA GLN A 155 -9.52 -1.45 22.77
C GLN A 155 -11.04 -1.46 22.85
N GLU A 156 -11.62 -0.91 23.91
CA GLU A 156 -13.08 -0.76 24.03
C GLU A 156 -13.63 0.15 22.91
N LEU A 157 -12.95 1.25 22.63
CA LEU A 157 -13.34 2.15 21.53
C LEU A 157 -13.32 1.43 20.17
N LEU A 158 -12.28 0.61 19.91
CA LEU A 158 -12.20 -0.19 18.69
C LEU A 158 -13.29 -1.25 18.60
N LYS A 159 -13.67 -1.88 19.70
CA LYS A 159 -14.81 -2.83 19.74
C LYS A 159 -16.11 -2.11 19.36
N VAL A 160 -16.37 -0.95 19.96
CA VAL A 160 -17.57 -0.14 19.63
C VAL A 160 -17.56 0.26 18.17
N ALA A 161 -16.41 0.73 17.64
CA ALA A 161 -16.28 1.05 16.23
C ALA A 161 -16.50 -0.19 15.32
N GLY A 162 -16.02 -1.37 15.76
CA GLY A 162 -16.24 -2.64 15.08
C GLY A 162 -17.72 -3.05 14.99
N TYR A 163 -18.53 -2.69 15.99
CA TYR A 163 -19.98 -2.92 15.94
C TYR A 163 -20.72 -1.83 15.19
N ALA A 164 -20.16 -0.64 15.07
CA ALA A 164 -20.83 0.50 14.43
C ALA A 164 -20.78 0.44 12.89
N TRP A 165 -19.73 -0.10 12.29
CA TRP A 165 -19.57 -0.11 10.84
C TRP A 165 -20.68 -0.88 10.07
N PRO A 166 -21.20 -2.06 10.55
CA PRO A 166 -22.30 -2.71 9.86
C PRO A 166 -23.58 -1.87 9.89
N LEU A 167 -23.81 -1.13 10.98
CA LEU A 167 -24.96 -0.23 11.10
C LEU A 167 -24.89 0.91 10.08
N ILE A 168 -23.68 1.44 9.83
CA ILE A 168 -23.46 2.44 8.77
C ILE A 168 -23.81 1.88 7.41
N LEU A 169 -23.39 0.64 7.09
CA LEU A 169 -23.73 -0.01 5.82
C LEU A 169 -25.24 -0.22 5.67
N VAL A 170 -25.92 -0.66 6.73
CA VAL A 170 -27.38 -0.79 6.76
C VAL A 170 -28.04 0.56 6.52
N GLY A 171 -27.58 1.61 7.20
CA GLY A 171 -28.09 2.98 7.02
C GLY A 171 -27.93 3.49 5.58
N ILE A 172 -26.76 3.26 4.98
CA ILE A 172 -26.52 3.60 3.55
C ILE A 172 -27.43 2.79 2.64
N GLY A 173 -27.60 1.50 2.90
CA GLY A 173 -28.50 0.63 2.13
C GLY A 173 -29.94 1.12 2.17
N ILE A 174 -30.45 1.43 3.35
CA ILE A 174 -31.80 2.00 3.54
C ILE A 174 -31.91 3.36 2.81
N TYR A 175 -30.95 4.24 2.96
CA TYR A 175 -30.93 5.54 2.28
C TYR A 175 -31.03 5.39 0.75
N LEU A 176 -30.25 4.47 0.17
CA LEU A 176 -30.27 4.21 -1.29
C LEU A 176 -31.61 3.65 -1.76
N LEU A 177 -32.24 2.77 -0.97
CA LEU A 177 -33.58 2.23 -1.28
C LEU A 177 -34.65 3.31 -1.24
N LEU A 178 -34.62 4.19 -0.23
CA LEU A 178 -35.59 5.28 -0.11
C LEU A 178 -35.42 6.31 -1.24
N LYS A 179 -34.18 6.64 -1.60
CA LYS A 179 -33.88 7.59 -2.68
C LYS A 179 -34.38 7.06 -4.05
N ARG A 180 -34.30 5.75 -4.28
CA ARG A 180 -34.81 5.15 -5.52
C ARG A 180 -36.31 5.26 -5.66
N LYS A 181 -37.08 5.26 -4.55
CA LYS A 181 -38.55 5.36 -4.53
C LYS A 181 -39.06 6.76 -4.80
N GLY A 182 -38.23 7.80 -4.65
CA GLY A 182 -38.60 9.20 -4.88
C GLY A 182 -38.42 9.69 -6.34
N ASN A 183 -37.86 8.89 -7.24
CA ASN A 183 -37.59 9.24 -8.64
C ASN A 183 -38.40 8.42 -9.65
N GLY A 184 -39.49 7.80 -9.21
CA GLY A 184 -40.44 7.06 -10.07
C GLY A 184 -41.81 7.73 -10.18
#